data_a923691eed0d5c1cbba2a0373705acc6
#
_entry.id   a923691eed0d5c1cbba2a0373705acc6
#
_cell.length_a   1.000
_cell.length_b   1.000
_cell.length_c   1.000
_cell.angle_alpha   90.00
_cell.angle_beta   90.00
_cell.angle_gamma   90.00
#
_symmetry.space_group_name_H-M   'P 1'
#
loop_
_entity.id
_entity.type
_entity.pdbx_description
1 polymer ?
#
loop_
_entity_poly.entity_id
_entity_poly.type
_entity_poly.pdbx_seq_one_letter_code
_entity_poly.pdbx_strand_id
1 'polypeptide(L)'
;MICDEIQRLIAYAIAKDLITEADRFVVQNQLMEALHLTDWQLSGSVSSCENSIDAILQPLIAYACANGIIADTTASRDLFDTKLMGIFTPMPHEMIASFQQHYQESPESATNWYYDMSQKLNYVRAGRIAKDKKWKFASQYGMLDITINRSKPEKDPRDIAAARNQKAAAYPKCQLCPENAGFVGNPNHPARQNLRPIPMKIFGQDWQLQYSPYGYYNEHCIVFNETHIPMKVDHAIFEKLFDVLDFLPHYFIGSNADLPIVGGSILSHEHFQGGHYTF
;
A
#
# COMPACT_ATOMS: atom_id res chain seq x y z
N MET A 1 -14.89 18.37 16.97
CA MET A 1 -15.41 17.10 17.57
C MET A 1 -15.03 15.92 16.65
N ILE A 2 -15.19 14.67 17.10
CA ILE A 2 -14.78 13.50 16.27
C ILE A 2 -15.59 13.42 14.95
N CYS A 3 -16.86 13.79 14.97
CA CYS A 3 -17.69 13.82 13.76
C CYS A 3 -17.21 14.84 12.72
N ASP A 4 -16.58 15.93 13.14
CA ASP A 4 -15.98 16.90 12.20
C ASP A 4 -14.77 16.27 11.48
N GLU A 5 -13.99 15.43 12.17
CA GLU A 5 -12.85 14.73 11.57
C GLU A 5 -13.32 13.64 10.58
N ILE A 6 -14.41 12.93 10.90
CA ILE A 6 -15.05 12.01 9.94
C ILE A 6 -15.53 12.78 8.72
N GLN A 7 -16.18 13.92 8.92
CA GLN A 7 -16.65 14.77 7.81
C GLN A 7 -15.49 15.24 6.92
N ARG A 8 -14.31 15.55 7.51
CA ARG A 8 -13.10 15.91 6.75
C ARG A 8 -12.61 14.74 5.91
N LEU A 9 -12.59 13.51 6.46
CA LEU A 9 -12.18 12.33 5.74
C LEU A 9 -13.13 12.00 4.57
N ILE A 10 -14.44 12.15 4.78
CA ILE A 10 -15.44 11.99 3.72
C ILE A 10 -15.24 13.06 2.63
N ALA A 11 -15.05 14.33 3.02
CA ALA A 11 -14.79 15.41 2.07
C ALA A 11 -13.52 15.18 1.25
N TYR A 12 -12.45 14.66 1.89
CA TYR A 12 -11.24 14.22 1.19
C TYR A 12 -11.56 13.13 0.15
N ALA A 13 -12.29 12.09 0.54
CA ALA A 13 -12.60 10.97 -0.33
C ALA A 13 -13.43 11.40 -1.56
N ILE A 14 -14.40 12.32 -1.39
CA ILE A 14 -15.16 12.90 -2.50
C ILE A 14 -14.27 13.77 -3.39
N ALA A 15 -13.45 14.65 -2.80
CA ALA A 15 -12.54 15.53 -3.55
C ALA A 15 -11.43 14.77 -4.32
N LYS A 16 -11.16 13.52 -3.94
CA LYS A 16 -10.19 12.64 -4.59
C LYS A 16 -10.82 11.58 -5.51
N ASP A 17 -12.13 11.68 -5.75
CA ASP A 17 -12.90 10.74 -6.56
C ASP A 17 -12.82 9.28 -6.09
N LEU A 18 -12.64 9.05 -4.78
CA LEU A 18 -12.69 7.73 -4.18
C LEU A 18 -14.11 7.24 -3.96
N ILE A 19 -15.02 8.17 -3.72
CA ILE A 19 -16.46 7.96 -3.56
C ILE A 19 -17.23 9.13 -4.18
N THR A 20 -18.53 8.97 -4.37
CA THR A 20 -19.45 10.02 -4.80
C THR A 20 -20.27 10.56 -3.62
N GLU A 21 -20.99 11.68 -3.83
CA GLU A 21 -21.94 12.20 -2.82
C GLU A 21 -23.04 11.18 -2.48
N ALA A 22 -23.39 10.28 -3.39
CA ALA A 22 -24.38 9.24 -3.16
C ALA A 22 -23.94 8.22 -2.09
N ASP A 23 -22.63 8.03 -1.92
CA ASP A 23 -22.04 7.07 -0.99
C ASP A 23 -21.87 7.62 0.42
N ARG A 24 -22.01 8.95 0.59
CA ARG A 24 -21.72 9.70 1.81
C ARG A 24 -22.25 9.05 3.10
N PHE A 25 -23.54 8.73 3.13
CA PHE A 25 -24.16 8.20 4.36
C PHE A 25 -23.74 6.77 4.67
N VAL A 26 -23.52 5.94 3.64
CA VAL A 26 -23.01 4.57 3.83
C VAL A 26 -21.63 4.62 4.47
N VAL A 27 -20.73 5.42 3.89
CA VAL A 27 -19.37 5.61 4.40
C VAL A 27 -19.35 6.25 5.78
N GLN A 28 -20.17 7.26 6.03
CA GLN A 28 -20.32 7.87 7.35
C GLN A 28 -20.67 6.83 8.40
N ASN A 29 -21.66 5.98 8.15
CA ASN A 29 -22.09 4.95 9.08
C ASN A 29 -21.02 3.89 9.31
N GLN A 30 -20.25 3.50 8.28
CA GLN A 30 -19.12 2.58 8.42
C GLN A 30 -17.97 3.18 9.24
N LEU A 31 -17.69 4.48 9.10
CA LEU A 31 -16.71 5.20 9.91
C LEU A 31 -17.17 5.33 11.36
N MET A 32 -18.47 5.62 11.58
CA MET A 32 -19.05 5.64 12.92
C MET A 32 -18.95 4.27 13.60
N GLU A 33 -19.24 3.18 12.90
CA GLU A 33 -19.07 1.81 13.39
C GLU A 33 -17.61 1.54 13.76
N ALA A 34 -16.66 1.88 12.88
CA ALA A 34 -15.23 1.67 13.11
C ALA A 34 -14.72 2.44 14.35
N LEU A 35 -15.32 3.58 14.67
CA LEU A 35 -14.98 4.46 15.80
C LEU A 35 -15.91 4.27 17.02
N HIS A 36 -16.80 3.27 17.00
CA HIS A 36 -17.78 2.95 18.04
C HIS A 36 -18.67 4.13 18.42
N LEU A 37 -19.07 4.95 17.42
CA LEU A 37 -19.95 6.08 17.61
C LEU A 37 -21.42 5.68 17.43
N THR A 38 -22.28 6.15 18.34
CA THR A 38 -23.72 5.89 18.30
C THR A 38 -24.55 7.14 18.00
N ASP A 39 -23.90 8.31 17.92
CA ASP A 39 -24.54 9.60 17.65
C ASP A 39 -23.68 10.44 16.71
N TRP A 40 -24.33 11.38 15.99
CA TRP A 40 -23.70 12.26 15.03
C TRP A 40 -23.93 13.73 15.37
N GLN A 41 -22.90 14.43 15.81
CA GLN A 41 -22.97 15.86 16.15
C GLN A 41 -21.77 16.58 15.53
N LEU A 42 -22.06 17.63 14.77
CA LEU A 42 -21.06 18.52 14.18
C LEU A 42 -20.91 19.79 14.99
N SER A 43 -19.69 20.33 15.07
CA SER A 43 -19.43 21.61 15.76
C SER A 43 -19.81 22.87 14.94
N GLY A 44 -20.17 22.70 13.67
CA GLY A 44 -20.71 23.76 12.82
C GLY A 44 -19.76 24.37 11.79
N SER A 45 -18.47 24.06 11.80
CA SER A 45 -17.55 24.50 10.74
C SER A 45 -16.52 23.43 10.41
N VAL A 46 -16.72 22.74 9.31
CA VAL A 46 -15.67 21.92 8.72
C VAL A 46 -14.88 22.80 7.76
N SER A 47 -13.69 23.19 8.15
CA SER A 47 -12.76 23.90 7.27
C SER A 47 -12.42 22.99 6.08
N SER A 48 -12.60 23.50 4.86
CA SER A 48 -12.10 22.84 3.64
C SER A 48 -10.60 22.61 3.78
N CYS A 49 -10.14 21.38 3.62
CA CYS A 49 -8.80 21.01 4.03
C CYS A 49 -7.93 20.66 2.82
N GLU A 50 -6.89 21.44 2.58
CA GLU A 50 -5.71 21.07 1.80
C GLU A 50 -4.72 20.17 2.59
N ASN A 51 -5.19 19.51 3.66
CA ASN A 51 -4.34 18.70 4.51
C ASN A 51 -4.01 17.36 3.84
N SER A 52 -2.79 16.88 4.07
CA SER A 52 -2.40 15.54 3.67
C SER A 52 -3.30 14.49 4.33
N ILE A 53 -3.48 13.34 3.69
CA ILE A 53 -4.28 12.24 4.26
C ILE A 53 -3.78 11.84 5.66
N ASP A 54 -2.47 11.89 5.91
CA ASP A 54 -1.89 11.63 7.23
C ASP A 54 -2.43 12.61 8.29
N ALA A 55 -2.55 13.91 7.96
CA ALA A 55 -3.07 14.92 8.88
C ALA A 55 -4.56 14.74 9.18
N ILE A 56 -5.33 14.21 8.23
CA ILE A 56 -6.75 13.90 8.39
C ILE A 56 -6.95 12.65 9.26
N LEU A 57 -6.11 11.61 9.06
CA LEU A 57 -6.23 10.35 9.80
C LEU A 57 -5.74 10.43 11.24
N GLN A 58 -4.76 11.29 11.55
CA GLN A 58 -4.16 11.38 12.88
C GLN A 58 -5.18 11.66 14.02
N PRO A 59 -6.12 12.62 13.91
CA PRO A 59 -7.13 12.84 14.95
C PRO A 59 -8.04 11.62 15.16
N LEU A 60 -8.41 10.92 14.10
CA LEU A 60 -9.26 9.71 14.16
C LEU A 60 -8.53 8.56 14.88
N ILE A 61 -7.26 8.36 14.57
CA ILE A 61 -6.39 7.37 15.21
C ILE A 61 -6.18 7.73 16.69
N ALA A 62 -5.91 9.01 16.99
CA ALA A 62 -5.75 9.47 18.35
C ALA A 62 -7.02 9.25 19.19
N TYR A 63 -8.20 9.53 18.60
CA TYR A 63 -9.48 9.21 19.23
C TYR A 63 -9.64 7.73 19.53
N ALA A 64 -9.31 6.87 18.57
CA ALA A 64 -9.41 5.42 18.73
C ALA A 64 -8.47 4.89 19.84
N CYS A 65 -7.25 5.42 19.96
CA CYS A 65 -6.34 5.12 21.07
C CYS A 65 -6.89 5.60 22.42
N ALA A 66 -7.34 6.85 22.49
CA ALA A 66 -7.83 7.47 23.74
C ALA A 66 -9.09 6.77 24.29
N ASN A 67 -9.92 6.21 23.42
CA ASN A 67 -11.14 5.48 23.79
C ASN A 67 -10.95 3.96 23.89
N GLY A 68 -9.71 3.47 23.81
CA GLY A 68 -9.42 2.04 23.96
C GLY A 68 -9.93 1.15 22.81
N ILE A 69 -10.25 1.73 21.65
CA ILE A 69 -10.68 0.99 20.44
C ILE A 69 -9.49 0.20 19.87
N ILE A 70 -8.31 0.83 19.92
CA ILE A 70 -7.05 0.21 19.52
C ILE A 70 -5.97 0.45 20.58
N ALA A 71 -4.95 -0.42 20.62
CA ALA A 71 -3.76 -0.18 21.41
C ALA A 71 -2.93 0.98 20.81
N ASP A 72 -2.29 1.78 21.67
CA ASP A 72 -1.41 2.86 21.24
C ASP A 72 -0.01 2.33 20.91
N THR A 73 0.08 1.57 19.81
CA THR A 73 1.32 1.06 19.21
C THR A 73 1.38 1.40 17.73
N THR A 74 2.56 1.42 17.16
CA THR A 74 2.75 1.73 15.73
C THR A 74 1.98 0.75 14.85
N ALA A 75 2.02 -0.54 15.15
CA ALA A 75 1.30 -1.56 14.37
C ALA A 75 -0.22 -1.36 14.45
N SER A 76 -0.77 -1.15 15.65
CA SER A 76 -2.22 -0.94 15.83
C SER A 76 -2.71 0.32 15.12
N ARG A 77 -1.94 1.40 15.15
CA ARG A 77 -2.23 2.64 14.41
C ARG A 77 -2.23 2.40 12.90
N ASP A 78 -1.24 1.67 12.38
CA ASP A 78 -1.14 1.33 10.95
C ASP A 78 -2.24 0.35 10.49
N LEU A 79 -2.66 -0.57 11.33
CA LEU A 79 -3.80 -1.44 11.06
C LEU A 79 -5.09 -0.63 10.98
N PHE A 80 -5.26 0.33 11.88
CA PHE A 80 -6.49 1.11 11.98
C PHE A 80 -6.62 2.15 10.86
N ASP A 81 -5.55 2.86 10.50
CA ASP A 81 -5.60 3.79 9.36
C ASP A 81 -5.92 3.06 8.06
N THR A 82 -5.35 1.86 7.87
CA THR A 82 -5.64 1.02 6.72
C THR A 82 -7.10 0.53 6.73
N LYS A 83 -7.67 0.23 7.91
CA LYS A 83 -9.10 -0.10 8.06
C LYS A 83 -9.98 1.07 7.61
N LEU A 84 -9.69 2.29 8.06
CA LEU A 84 -10.46 3.48 7.68
C LEU A 84 -10.39 3.73 6.17
N MET A 85 -9.20 3.64 5.59
CA MET A 85 -9.02 3.83 4.14
C MET A 85 -9.59 2.69 3.30
N GLY A 86 -9.69 1.49 3.87
CA GLY A 86 -10.34 0.34 3.24
C GLY A 86 -11.82 0.58 2.93
N ILE A 87 -12.50 1.44 3.71
CA ILE A 87 -13.91 1.81 3.50
C ILE A 87 -14.11 2.52 2.14
N PHE A 88 -13.12 3.28 1.70
CA PHE A 88 -13.15 4.06 0.46
C PHE A 88 -12.57 3.29 -0.74
N THR A 89 -12.03 2.09 -0.49
CA THR A 89 -11.28 1.37 -1.54
C THR A 89 -12.23 0.62 -2.46
N PRO A 90 -12.22 0.90 -3.77
CA PRO A 90 -13.07 0.20 -4.74
C PRO A 90 -12.88 -1.31 -4.71
N MET A 91 -13.84 -2.04 -5.23
CA MET A 91 -13.71 -3.50 -5.38
C MET A 91 -12.64 -3.84 -6.44
N PRO A 92 -11.99 -5.02 -6.35
CA PRO A 92 -10.94 -5.40 -7.30
C PRO A 92 -11.35 -5.28 -8.76
N HIS A 93 -12.60 -5.68 -9.12
CA HIS A 93 -13.06 -5.60 -10.50
C HIS A 93 -13.17 -4.18 -11.03
N GLU A 94 -13.50 -3.20 -10.18
CA GLU A 94 -13.58 -1.79 -10.55
C GLU A 94 -12.17 -1.22 -10.79
N MET A 95 -11.23 -1.54 -9.90
CA MET A 95 -9.81 -1.13 -10.05
C MET A 95 -9.19 -1.72 -11.31
N ILE A 96 -9.46 -3.00 -11.60
CA ILE A 96 -8.97 -3.68 -12.80
C ILE A 96 -9.57 -3.06 -14.06
N ALA A 97 -10.89 -2.80 -14.08
CA ALA A 97 -11.55 -2.17 -15.23
C ALA A 97 -11.00 -0.78 -15.53
N SER A 98 -10.81 0.04 -14.48
CA SER A 98 -10.22 1.38 -14.63
C SER A 98 -8.77 1.32 -15.10
N PHE A 99 -7.95 0.41 -14.54
CA PHE A 99 -6.58 0.20 -15.01
C PHE A 99 -6.54 -0.18 -16.48
N GLN A 100 -7.39 -1.12 -16.91
CA GLN A 100 -7.49 -1.56 -18.31
C GLN A 100 -7.92 -0.44 -19.24
N GLN A 101 -8.85 0.42 -18.81
CA GLN A 101 -9.26 1.58 -19.58
C GLN A 101 -8.08 2.54 -19.83
N HIS A 102 -7.32 2.88 -18.79
CA HIS A 102 -6.12 3.70 -18.93
C HIS A 102 -5.02 3.00 -19.72
N TYR A 103 -4.91 1.68 -19.61
CA TYR A 103 -3.94 0.91 -20.38
C TYR A 103 -4.19 0.93 -21.89
N GLN A 104 -5.47 1.07 -22.31
CA GLN A 104 -5.82 1.28 -23.72
C GLN A 104 -5.28 2.61 -24.28
N GLU A 105 -5.10 3.61 -23.43
CA GLU A 105 -4.46 4.88 -23.82
C GLU A 105 -2.95 4.70 -23.91
N SER A 106 -2.33 4.23 -22.85
CA SER A 106 -0.92 3.84 -22.80
C SER A 106 -0.61 3.07 -21.49
N PRO A 107 0.43 2.22 -21.47
CA PRO A 107 0.93 1.63 -20.22
C PRO A 107 1.27 2.67 -19.14
N GLU A 108 1.83 3.82 -19.54
CA GLU A 108 2.17 4.91 -18.63
C GLU A 108 0.93 5.60 -18.05
N SER A 109 -0.13 5.81 -18.84
CA SER A 109 -1.42 6.32 -18.32
C SER A 109 -1.96 5.41 -17.22
N ALA A 110 -1.93 4.09 -17.43
CA ALA A 110 -2.43 3.11 -16.47
C ALA A 110 -1.61 3.09 -15.16
N THR A 111 -0.28 3.11 -15.26
CA THR A 111 0.58 3.10 -14.06
C THR A 111 0.49 4.40 -13.29
N ASN A 112 0.46 5.55 -13.96
CA ASN A 112 0.25 6.86 -13.33
C ASN A 112 -1.07 6.91 -12.56
N TRP A 113 -2.17 6.46 -13.20
CA TRP A 113 -3.48 6.38 -12.55
C TRP A 113 -3.45 5.44 -11.32
N TYR A 114 -2.88 4.26 -11.46
CA TYR A 114 -2.85 3.27 -10.39
C TYR A 114 -1.95 3.70 -9.22
N TYR A 115 -0.84 4.39 -9.51
CA TYR A 115 0.03 4.95 -8.48
C TYR A 115 -0.65 6.08 -7.72
N ASP A 116 -1.31 7.01 -8.43
CA ASP A 116 -2.11 8.08 -7.84
C ASP A 116 -3.24 7.52 -6.95
N MET A 117 -4.00 6.53 -7.44
CA MET A 117 -5.00 5.84 -6.63
C MET A 117 -4.41 5.18 -5.38
N SER A 118 -3.25 4.53 -5.52
CA SER A 118 -2.57 3.90 -4.38
C SER A 118 -2.11 4.91 -3.33
N GLN A 119 -1.76 6.14 -3.75
CA GLN A 119 -1.45 7.25 -2.85
C GLN A 119 -2.72 7.85 -2.21
N LYS A 120 -3.77 8.10 -2.98
CA LYS A 120 -5.06 8.61 -2.50
C LYS A 120 -5.68 7.68 -1.45
N LEU A 121 -5.55 6.38 -1.65
CA LEU A 121 -5.98 5.34 -0.71
C LEU A 121 -5.03 5.14 0.47
N ASN A 122 -3.94 5.93 0.56
CA ASN A 122 -2.91 5.79 1.60
C ASN A 122 -2.27 4.39 1.66
N TYR A 123 -2.33 3.62 0.56
CA TYR A 123 -1.59 2.36 0.45
C TYR A 123 -0.11 2.65 0.22
N VAL A 124 0.21 3.48 -0.77
CA VAL A 124 1.53 4.10 -0.88
C VAL A 124 1.61 5.25 0.11
N ARG A 125 2.47 5.12 1.11
CA ARG A 125 2.60 6.05 2.24
C ARG A 125 3.37 7.32 1.84
N ALA A 126 2.80 8.12 0.92
CA ALA A 126 3.47 9.29 0.34
C ALA A 126 4.00 10.26 1.41
N GLY A 127 3.24 10.54 2.47
CA GLY A 127 3.67 11.40 3.56
C GLY A 127 4.82 10.82 4.40
N ARG A 128 4.97 9.50 4.46
CA ARG A 128 6.15 8.85 5.08
C ARG A 128 7.33 8.86 4.12
N ILE A 129 7.11 8.56 2.83
CA ILE A 129 8.14 8.56 1.78
C ILE A 129 8.77 9.96 1.64
N ALA A 130 7.99 11.03 1.79
CA ALA A 130 8.49 12.40 1.77
C ALA A 130 9.51 12.71 2.89
N LYS A 131 9.59 11.89 3.95
CA LYS A 131 10.56 12.01 5.04
C LYS A 131 11.89 11.29 4.74
N ASP A 132 11.96 10.50 3.68
CA ASP A 132 13.18 9.82 3.26
C ASP A 132 14.21 10.85 2.80
N LYS A 133 15.48 10.60 3.14
CA LYS A 133 16.58 11.45 2.69
C LYS A 133 17.24 10.78 1.50
N LYS A 134 17.36 11.50 0.38
CA LYS A 134 17.99 11.02 -0.85
C LYS A 134 19.01 12.04 -1.34
N TRP A 135 20.18 11.55 -1.76
CA TRP A 135 21.22 12.38 -2.39
C TRP A 135 22.12 11.54 -3.28
N LYS A 136 22.84 12.21 -4.18
CA LYS A 136 23.84 11.55 -5.04
C LYS A 136 25.23 11.75 -4.45
N PHE A 137 26.07 10.71 -4.53
CA PHE A 137 27.44 10.72 -4.07
C PHE A 137 28.38 10.27 -5.20
N ALA A 138 29.37 11.11 -5.53
CA ALA A 138 30.40 10.78 -6.51
C ALA A 138 31.42 9.83 -5.88
N SER A 139 31.57 8.62 -6.44
CA SER A 139 32.54 7.62 -6.01
C SER A 139 33.50 7.24 -7.13
N GLN A 140 34.51 6.44 -6.84
CA GLN A 140 35.40 5.87 -7.85
C GLN A 140 34.68 4.91 -8.83
N TYR A 141 33.48 4.46 -8.49
CA TYR A 141 32.65 3.58 -9.33
C TYR A 141 31.55 4.33 -10.08
N GLY A 142 31.52 5.66 -10.04
CA GLY A 142 30.47 6.52 -10.61
C GLY A 142 29.60 7.19 -9.56
N MET A 143 28.49 7.74 -10.01
CA MET A 143 27.50 8.38 -9.13
C MET A 143 26.64 7.32 -8.44
N LEU A 144 26.62 7.36 -7.12
CA LEU A 144 25.79 6.48 -6.29
C LEU A 144 24.56 7.23 -5.78
N ASP A 145 23.40 6.60 -5.85
CA ASP A 145 22.19 7.06 -5.20
C ASP A 145 22.17 6.57 -3.75
N ILE A 146 22.19 7.48 -2.81
CA ILE A 146 22.14 7.17 -1.38
C ILE A 146 20.77 7.53 -0.84
N THR A 147 20.15 6.58 -0.11
CA THR A 147 18.85 6.79 0.52
C THR A 147 18.89 6.39 1.99
N ILE A 148 18.40 7.26 2.87
CA ILE A 148 18.01 6.90 4.24
C ILE A 148 16.50 6.72 4.23
N ASN A 149 16.05 5.48 4.26
CA ASN A 149 14.64 5.13 4.24
C ASN A 149 14.04 5.31 5.65
N ARG A 150 13.25 6.38 5.83
CA ARG A 150 12.48 6.68 7.05
C ARG A 150 11.02 6.29 6.93
N SER A 151 10.57 5.93 5.74
CA SER A 151 9.18 5.57 5.45
C SER A 151 8.81 4.20 6.04
N LYS A 152 9.79 3.30 6.19
CA LYS A 152 9.59 1.99 6.82
C LYS A 152 9.65 2.14 8.34
N PRO A 153 8.53 1.93 9.06
CA PRO A 153 8.51 2.07 10.50
C PRO A 153 9.40 1.02 11.18
N GLU A 154 10.11 1.43 12.23
CA GLU A 154 10.77 0.50 13.13
C GLU A 154 9.70 -0.27 13.93
N LYS A 155 9.98 -1.54 14.21
CA LYS A 155 9.07 -2.35 15.02
C LYS A 155 9.09 -1.88 16.47
N ASP A 156 7.92 -1.57 17.02
CA ASP A 156 7.75 -1.28 18.44
C ASP A 156 8.08 -2.54 19.27
N PRO A 157 8.89 -2.46 20.34
CA PRO A 157 9.18 -3.59 21.22
C PRO A 157 7.91 -4.28 21.76
N ARG A 158 6.83 -3.52 22.00
CA ARG A 158 5.53 -4.04 22.44
C ARG A 158 4.88 -4.90 21.36
N ASP A 159 4.95 -4.46 20.09
CA ASP A 159 4.45 -5.23 18.96
C ASP A 159 5.27 -6.51 18.74
N ILE A 160 6.60 -6.46 18.93
CA ILE A 160 7.46 -7.65 18.87
C ILE A 160 7.06 -8.67 19.96
N ALA A 161 6.79 -8.20 21.18
CA ALA A 161 6.37 -9.05 22.28
C ALA A 161 4.98 -9.67 22.03
N ALA A 162 4.03 -8.88 21.56
CA ALA A 162 2.69 -9.36 21.18
C ALA A 162 2.76 -10.40 20.06
N ALA A 163 3.61 -10.15 19.06
CA ALA A 163 3.82 -11.04 17.93
C ALA A 163 4.36 -12.42 18.31
N ARG A 164 5.24 -12.50 19.33
CA ARG A 164 5.80 -13.77 19.81
C ARG A 164 4.75 -14.68 20.46
N ASN A 165 3.70 -14.09 21.02
CA ASN A 165 2.63 -14.82 21.73
C ASN A 165 1.48 -15.25 20.80
N GLN A 166 1.49 -14.84 19.53
CA GLN A 166 0.46 -15.23 18.58
C GLN A 166 0.82 -16.53 17.87
N LYS A 167 -0.19 -17.41 17.71
CA LYS A 167 -0.05 -18.56 16.82
C LYS A 167 0.21 -18.06 15.40
N ALA A 168 1.18 -18.66 14.71
CA ALA A 168 1.42 -18.37 13.30
C ALA A 168 0.14 -18.66 12.51
N ALA A 169 -0.44 -17.64 11.91
CA ALA A 169 -1.58 -17.80 11.01
C ALA A 169 -1.06 -18.26 9.64
N ALA A 170 -1.74 -19.25 9.06
CA ALA A 170 -1.39 -19.77 7.73
C ALA A 170 -2.08 -18.99 6.58
N TYR A 171 -2.78 -17.91 6.91
CA TYR A 171 -3.54 -17.11 5.96
C TYR A 171 -3.37 -15.60 6.24
N PRO A 172 -2.99 -14.81 5.23
CA PRO A 172 -2.30 -15.26 4.00
C PRO A 172 -0.98 -15.96 4.30
N LYS A 173 -0.49 -16.83 3.41
CA LYS A 173 0.78 -17.56 3.61
C LYS A 173 1.99 -16.62 3.71
N CYS A 174 2.00 -15.53 2.93
CA CYS A 174 3.01 -14.48 2.99
C CYS A 174 2.44 -13.13 2.53
N GLN A 175 3.25 -12.07 2.58
CA GLN A 175 2.83 -10.70 2.25
C GLN A 175 2.58 -10.44 0.75
N LEU A 176 2.90 -11.41 -0.12
CA LEU A 176 2.72 -11.31 -1.58
C LEU A 176 1.63 -12.26 -2.11
N CYS A 177 0.96 -13.05 -1.25
CA CYS A 177 -0.14 -13.87 -1.70
C CYS A 177 -1.34 -13.02 -2.13
N PRO A 178 -2.11 -13.41 -3.17
CA PRO A 178 -3.28 -12.68 -3.65
C PRO A 178 -4.32 -12.41 -2.55
N GLU A 179 -4.42 -13.32 -1.58
CA GLU A 179 -5.32 -13.22 -0.42
C GLU A 179 -5.03 -12.01 0.49
N ASN A 180 -3.93 -11.29 0.26
CA ASN A 180 -3.67 -10.03 0.93
C ASN A 180 -4.63 -8.91 0.52
N ALA A 181 -5.22 -8.96 -0.69
CA ALA A 181 -6.18 -7.96 -1.11
C ALA A 181 -7.38 -7.90 -0.13
N GLY A 182 -7.53 -6.76 0.56
CA GLY A 182 -8.57 -6.59 1.57
C GLY A 182 -8.27 -7.20 2.94
N PHE A 183 -7.10 -7.81 3.17
CA PHE A 183 -6.77 -8.45 4.45
C PHE A 183 -6.65 -7.44 5.58
N VAL A 184 -7.30 -7.74 6.72
CA VAL A 184 -7.35 -6.84 7.89
C VAL A 184 -6.01 -6.67 8.60
N GLY A 185 -5.08 -7.60 8.40
CA GLY A 185 -3.81 -7.60 9.09
C GLY A 185 -3.88 -8.11 10.54
N ASN A 186 -2.70 -8.18 11.15
CA ASN A 186 -2.50 -8.50 12.56
C ASN A 186 -1.09 -8.01 12.97
N PRO A 187 -0.66 -8.07 14.24
CA PRO A 187 0.67 -7.61 14.65
C PRO A 187 1.86 -8.23 13.90
N ASN A 188 1.67 -9.41 13.30
CA ASN A 188 2.70 -10.12 12.51
C ASN A 188 2.57 -9.91 11.00
N HIS A 189 1.44 -9.40 10.54
CA HIS A 189 1.12 -9.27 9.11
C HIS A 189 0.41 -7.95 8.85
N PRO A 190 0.95 -7.09 7.99
CA PRO A 190 0.38 -5.76 7.77
C PRO A 190 -1.05 -5.83 7.21
N ALA A 191 -1.87 -4.85 7.57
CA ALA A 191 -3.17 -4.67 6.94
C ALA A 191 -3.03 -4.31 5.45
N ARG A 192 -3.97 -4.79 4.65
CA ARG A 192 -4.04 -4.60 3.20
C ARG A 192 -5.48 -4.30 2.73
N GLN A 193 -6.31 -3.72 3.59
CA GLN A 193 -7.71 -3.43 3.25
C GLN A 193 -7.82 -2.44 2.10
N ASN A 194 -6.82 -1.59 1.91
CA ASN A 194 -6.67 -0.63 0.82
C ASN A 194 -5.76 -1.11 -0.34
N LEU A 195 -5.42 -2.39 -0.41
CA LEU A 195 -4.65 -2.98 -1.50
C LEU A 195 -5.56 -3.64 -2.53
N ARG A 196 -5.34 -3.33 -3.81
CA ARG A 196 -5.99 -3.97 -4.96
C ARG A 196 -4.95 -4.24 -6.05
N PRO A 197 -4.31 -5.41 -6.06
CA PRO A 197 -3.34 -5.76 -7.09
C PRO A 197 -3.99 -5.86 -8.47
N ILE A 198 -3.21 -5.56 -9.50
CA ILE A 198 -3.64 -5.62 -10.91
C ILE A 198 -3.12 -6.91 -11.54
N PRO A 199 -3.99 -7.76 -12.14
CA PRO A 199 -3.57 -8.99 -12.77
C PRO A 199 -2.77 -8.74 -14.06
N MET A 200 -1.78 -9.59 -14.28
CA MET A 200 -0.91 -9.61 -15.45
C MET A 200 -0.73 -11.05 -15.95
N LYS A 201 -0.35 -11.22 -17.22
CA LYS A 201 0.13 -12.49 -17.76
C LYS A 201 1.62 -12.37 -18.05
N ILE A 202 2.43 -13.19 -17.38
CA ILE A 202 3.86 -13.25 -17.53
C ILE A 202 4.27 -14.70 -17.81
N PHE A 203 4.94 -14.94 -18.92
CA PHE A 203 5.37 -16.28 -19.34
C PHE A 203 4.24 -17.32 -19.31
N GLY A 204 3.03 -16.90 -19.75
CA GLY A 204 1.82 -17.72 -19.76
C GLY A 204 1.20 -18.01 -18.39
N GLN A 205 1.77 -17.49 -17.30
CA GLN A 205 1.29 -17.67 -15.93
C GLN A 205 0.53 -16.43 -15.44
N ASP A 206 -0.28 -16.61 -14.40
CA ASP A 206 -0.97 -15.52 -13.73
C ASP A 206 -0.05 -14.84 -12.71
N TRP A 207 0.11 -13.54 -12.86
CA TRP A 207 0.91 -12.67 -12.00
C TRP A 207 0.08 -11.45 -11.60
N GLN A 208 0.56 -10.73 -10.61
CA GLN A 208 -0.07 -9.49 -10.14
C GLN A 208 0.95 -8.39 -9.93
N LEU A 209 0.52 -7.16 -10.19
CA LEU A 209 1.25 -5.93 -9.95
C LEU A 209 0.68 -5.22 -8.72
N GLN A 210 1.53 -4.78 -7.81
CA GLN A 210 1.19 -3.84 -6.74
C GLN A 210 2.34 -2.87 -6.52
N TYR A 211 2.04 -1.69 -5.96
CA TYR A 211 3.09 -0.80 -5.47
C TYR A 211 3.58 -1.22 -4.08
N SER A 212 4.77 -0.76 -3.73
CA SER A 212 5.28 -0.88 -2.37
C SER A 212 4.72 0.28 -1.52
N PRO A 213 4.29 0.04 -0.28
CA PRO A 213 3.93 1.12 0.63
C PRO A 213 5.12 2.03 0.99
N TYR A 214 6.34 1.60 0.70
CA TYR A 214 7.60 2.31 0.94
C TYR A 214 8.35 2.51 -0.36
N GLY A 215 8.95 3.69 -0.59
CA GLY A 215 9.62 4.02 -1.83
C GLY A 215 11.13 3.97 -1.72
N TYR A 216 11.79 3.07 -2.46
CA TYR A 216 13.24 3.19 -2.70
C TYR A 216 13.49 4.15 -3.88
N TYR A 217 12.66 4.09 -4.91
CA TYR A 217 12.67 4.91 -6.12
C TYR A 217 11.23 5.27 -6.49
N ASN A 218 11.06 6.06 -7.56
CA ASN A 218 9.72 6.46 -8.01
C ASN A 218 8.91 5.24 -8.47
N GLU A 219 7.64 5.19 -8.09
CA GLU A 219 6.71 4.12 -8.45
C GLU A 219 7.22 2.71 -8.12
N HIS A 220 7.91 2.57 -6.97
CA HIS A 220 8.43 1.27 -6.53
C HIS A 220 7.32 0.24 -6.51
N CYS A 221 7.41 -0.74 -7.40
CA CYS A 221 6.41 -1.79 -7.57
C CYS A 221 6.98 -3.19 -7.28
N ILE A 222 6.07 -4.12 -7.06
CA ILE A 222 6.32 -5.55 -6.90
C ILE A 222 5.40 -6.27 -7.89
N VAL A 223 6.02 -7.08 -8.76
CA VAL A 223 5.34 -8.00 -9.67
C VAL A 223 5.54 -9.40 -9.12
N PHE A 224 4.47 -10.11 -8.79
CA PHE A 224 4.56 -11.39 -8.09
C PHE A 224 3.66 -12.46 -8.73
N ASN A 225 4.14 -13.70 -8.68
CA ASN A 225 3.38 -14.86 -9.17
C ASN A 225 2.11 -15.03 -8.32
N GLU A 226 0.96 -15.30 -8.95
CA GLU A 226 -0.27 -15.55 -8.21
C GLU A 226 -0.20 -16.84 -7.38
N THR A 227 0.58 -17.83 -7.87
CA THR A 227 0.85 -19.05 -7.13
C THR A 227 1.99 -18.85 -6.14
N HIS A 228 1.79 -19.25 -4.89
CA HIS A 228 2.82 -19.19 -3.85
C HIS A 228 3.88 -20.25 -4.10
N ILE A 229 4.87 -19.94 -4.91
CA ILE A 229 6.06 -20.76 -5.22
C ILE A 229 7.34 -20.02 -4.83
N PRO A 230 8.39 -20.72 -4.41
CA PRO A 230 9.63 -20.06 -3.99
C PRO A 230 10.36 -19.41 -5.17
N MET A 231 11.14 -18.37 -4.85
CA MET A 231 12.11 -17.77 -5.78
C MET A 231 13.08 -18.83 -6.28
N LYS A 232 13.37 -18.77 -7.58
CA LYS A 232 14.44 -19.56 -8.21
C LYS A 232 15.05 -18.73 -9.33
N VAL A 233 16.33 -18.39 -9.22
CA VAL A 233 17.04 -17.63 -10.24
C VAL A 233 17.65 -18.61 -11.24
N ASP A 234 17.01 -18.74 -12.40
CA ASP A 234 17.46 -19.53 -13.53
C ASP A 234 17.27 -18.76 -14.85
N HIS A 235 17.52 -19.40 -15.99
CA HIS A 235 17.41 -18.75 -17.30
C HIS A 235 15.98 -18.22 -17.59
N ALA A 236 14.95 -18.93 -17.14
CA ALA A 236 13.55 -18.52 -17.37
C ALA A 236 13.18 -17.18 -16.70
N ILE A 237 13.91 -16.77 -15.66
CA ILE A 237 13.69 -15.44 -15.06
C ILE A 237 13.92 -14.31 -16.05
N PHE A 238 14.94 -14.41 -16.92
CA PHE A 238 15.19 -13.36 -17.91
C PHE A 238 14.04 -13.21 -18.90
N GLU A 239 13.44 -14.33 -19.33
CA GLU A 239 12.25 -14.32 -20.20
C GLU A 239 11.06 -13.66 -19.48
N LYS A 240 10.84 -14.01 -18.20
CA LYS A 240 9.78 -13.38 -17.39
C LYS A 240 10.01 -11.87 -17.19
N LEU A 241 11.26 -11.44 -16.97
CA LEU A 241 11.59 -10.01 -16.84
C LEU A 241 11.32 -9.26 -18.15
N PHE A 242 11.62 -9.84 -19.30
CA PHE A 242 11.28 -9.24 -20.60
C PHE A 242 9.77 -9.13 -20.82
N ASP A 243 9.00 -10.17 -20.49
CA ASP A 243 7.53 -10.12 -20.55
C ASP A 243 6.95 -8.99 -19.68
N VAL A 244 7.54 -8.76 -18.48
CA VAL A 244 7.13 -7.60 -17.66
C VAL A 244 7.43 -6.28 -18.37
N LEU A 245 8.59 -6.15 -19.05
CA LEU A 245 8.95 -4.95 -19.79
C LEU A 245 8.10 -4.77 -21.05
N ASP A 246 7.61 -5.84 -21.67
CA ASP A 246 6.64 -5.73 -22.76
C ASP A 246 5.31 -5.16 -22.25
N PHE A 247 4.91 -5.49 -21.02
CA PHE A 247 3.73 -4.93 -20.39
C PHE A 247 3.96 -3.51 -19.83
N LEU A 248 5.14 -3.21 -19.25
CA LEU A 248 5.51 -1.93 -18.63
C LEU A 248 6.81 -1.37 -19.25
N PRO A 249 6.83 -0.94 -20.52
CA PRO A 249 8.06 -0.60 -21.25
C PRO A 249 8.79 0.66 -20.71
N HIS A 250 8.12 1.47 -19.90
CA HIS A 250 8.68 2.67 -19.25
C HIS A 250 9.26 2.41 -17.85
N TYR A 251 9.15 1.16 -17.35
CA TYR A 251 9.72 0.76 -16.07
C TYR A 251 11.08 0.07 -16.27
N PHE A 252 11.89 0.05 -15.21
CA PHE A 252 12.89 -1.01 -15.04
C PHE A 252 12.29 -2.12 -14.19
N ILE A 253 12.83 -3.33 -14.34
CA ILE A 253 12.46 -4.49 -13.53
C ILE A 253 13.70 -5.30 -13.18
N GLY A 254 13.74 -5.86 -12.00
CA GLY A 254 14.83 -6.71 -11.54
C GLY A 254 14.34 -7.81 -10.59
N SER A 255 15.14 -8.86 -10.46
CA SER A 255 14.91 -9.95 -9.52
C SER A 255 15.77 -9.81 -8.27
N ASN A 256 15.24 -10.19 -7.12
CA ASN A 256 16.09 -10.51 -5.96
C ASN A 256 16.86 -11.80 -6.22
N ALA A 257 18.03 -11.93 -5.59
CA ALA A 257 18.68 -13.24 -5.53
C ALA A 257 17.85 -14.21 -4.71
N ASP A 258 17.89 -15.50 -5.07
CA ASP A 258 17.17 -16.58 -4.38
C ASP A 258 17.91 -17.14 -3.14
N LEU A 259 19.03 -16.51 -2.77
CA LEU A 259 19.85 -16.89 -1.62
C LEU A 259 19.65 -15.94 -0.43
N PRO A 260 19.30 -16.46 0.75
CA PRO A 260 19.09 -15.60 1.94
C PRO A 260 20.31 -14.79 2.34
N ILE A 261 21.52 -15.32 2.13
CA ILE A 261 22.78 -14.70 2.54
C ILE A 261 23.08 -13.37 1.81
N VAL A 262 22.51 -13.16 0.64
CA VAL A 262 22.69 -11.93 -0.15
C VAL A 262 21.58 -10.92 0.05
N GLY A 263 20.73 -11.09 1.09
CA GLY A 263 19.76 -10.11 1.52
C GLY A 263 18.41 -10.13 0.77
N GLY A 264 18.12 -11.20 0.01
CA GLY A 264 16.79 -11.37 -0.61
C GLY A 264 15.68 -11.45 0.44
N SER A 265 14.56 -10.76 0.22
CA SER A 265 13.38 -10.80 1.08
C SER A 265 12.24 -11.60 0.43
N ILE A 266 11.41 -12.25 1.26
CA ILE A 266 10.23 -13.02 0.84
C ILE A 266 10.57 -14.09 -0.22
N LEU A 267 11.70 -14.80 -0.02
CA LEU A 267 12.20 -15.80 -0.97
C LEU A 267 11.28 -17.02 -1.13
N SER A 268 10.28 -17.16 -0.26
CA SER A 268 9.24 -18.20 -0.36
C SER A 268 8.18 -17.91 -1.42
N HIS A 269 8.22 -16.73 -2.05
CA HIS A 269 7.24 -16.33 -3.07
C HIS A 269 7.94 -15.65 -4.24
N GLU A 270 7.78 -16.20 -5.43
CA GLU A 270 8.41 -15.69 -6.67
C GLU A 270 7.87 -14.28 -6.97
N HIS A 271 8.79 -13.30 -7.06
CA HIS A 271 8.47 -11.91 -7.32
C HIS A 271 9.64 -11.13 -7.90
N PHE A 272 9.33 -10.03 -8.56
CA PHE A 272 10.25 -9.04 -9.10
C PHE A 272 9.99 -7.68 -8.49
N GLN A 273 10.96 -6.80 -8.54
CA GLN A 273 10.83 -5.41 -8.11
C GLN A 273 11.20 -4.48 -9.26
N GLY A 274 10.44 -3.41 -9.41
CA GLY A 274 10.63 -2.44 -10.47
C GLY A 274 10.06 -1.08 -10.13
N GLY A 275 10.07 -0.18 -11.12
CA GLY A 275 9.50 1.13 -10.98
C GLY A 275 9.89 2.06 -12.12
N HIS A 276 9.35 3.25 -12.10
CA HIS A 276 9.65 4.31 -13.08
C HIS A 276 10.90 5.09 -12.62
N TYR A 277 12.08 4.54 -12.87
CA TYR A 277 13.35 5.13 -12.48
C TYR A 277 14.46 4.79 -13.48
N THR A 278 15.38 5.72 -13.68
CA THR A 278 16.60 5.54 -14.48
C THR A 278 17.82 5.66 -13.56
N PHE A 279 18.64 4.62 -13.52
CA PHE A 279 19.86 4.57 -12.72
C PHE A 279 21.01 5.35 -13.36
#